data_c5552d00917cc02361b1167e1748ddc0
#
_entry.id   c5552d00917cc02361b1167e1748ddc0
#
_cell.length_a   1.000
_cell.length_b   1.000
_cell.length_c   1.000
_cell.angle_alpha   90.00
_cell.angle_beta   90.00
_cell.angle_gamma   90.00
#
_symmetry.space_group_name_H-M   'P 1'
#
loop_
_entity.id
_entity.type
_entity.pdbx_description
1 polymer ?
#
loop_
_entity_poly.entity_id
_entity_poly.type
_entity_poly.pdbx_seq_one_letter_code
_entity_poly.pdbx_strand_id
1 'polypeptide(L)'
;MKTKDTNGLHKYTTQLILPFLLTGILLVGCGEDEQLSYMEQGMAAIQALEYEEALSCFKNAQDEGENEQLLYRGMGLAYMGLTKYDDAITYLEAALHVGGGKVEDVDFDINYYLATAYYKNGRAQDAIDAYSAILALRPREKNAYYLRGCVKLSQDDFEGAQTDFTEAVTLDKTDYDQMIRIYMALEEYGYKDAGMVYLQNALMENEKSISDYDMGRICYYMGDYENARNYLTKLKTTTDYGAALYLGRTYEALGDYNYASDIYAAYAENDQGKAEIYNQLGLCRMKMEAYELALEAFQAAMNIEDNGMMQTLKFNEIVTYEYMRDYKTAAALMSSYLRSYPDDEAAKREYEFLQTR
;
A
#
# COMPACT_ATOMS: atom_id res chain seq x y z
N MET A 1 11.16 -3.16 -38.04
CA MET A 1 11.75 -3.14 -36.69
C MET A 1 10.76 -2.40 -35.80
N LYS A 2 10.01 -3.13 -34.96
CA LYS A 2 9.03 -2.54 -34.07
C LYS A 2 9.76 -2.14 -32.79
N THR A 3 9.83 -0.84 -32.53
CA THR A 3 10.28 -0.28 -31.26
C THR A 3 9.31 -0.72 -30.16
N LYS A 4 9.81 -1.48 -29.21
CA LYS A 4 9.09 -1.76 -27.96
C LYS A 4 9.09 -0.47 -27.15
N ASP A 5 7.93 0.11 -26.95
CA ASP A 5 7.70 1.13 -25.95
C ASP A 5 7.95 0.51 -24.57
N THR A 6 9.11 0.84 -24.01
CA THR A 6 9.40 0.57 -22.60
C THR A 6 8.87 1.74 -21.78
N ASN A 7 7.55 1.83 -21.66
CA ASN A 7 6.94 2.58 -20.57
C ASN A 7 7.24 1.82 -19.28
N GLY A 8 8.17 2.35 -18.51
CA GLY A 8 8.49 1.86 -17.18
C GLY A 8 7.35 2.11 -16.20
N LEU A 9 6.28 1.34 -16.34
CA LEU A 9 5.37 1.10 -15.23
C LEU A 9 6.18 0.34 -14.19
N HIS A 10 6.64 1.06 -13.16
CA HIS A 10 7.05 0.44 -11.92
C HIS A 10 5.94 -0.53 -11.54
N LYS A 11 6.26 -1.82 -11.58
CA LYS A 11 5.42 -2.87 -11.01
C LYS A 11 5.10 -2.41 -9.60
N TYR A 12 3.86 -2.02 -9.39
CA TYR A 12 3.31 -1.95 -8.05
C TYR A 12 3.35 -3.40 -7.55
N THR A 13 4.47 -3.75 -6.89
CA THR A 13 4.43 -4.90 -6.03
C THR A 13 3.26 -4.63 -5.12
N THR A 14 2.21 -5.45 -5.24
CA THR A 14 1.10 -5.44 -4.30
C THR A 14 1.74 -5.61 -2.94
N GLN A 15 2.07 -4.48 -2.30
CA GLN A 15 2.28 -4.51 -0.87
C GLN A 15 0.94 -4.98 -0.35
N LEU A 16 0.90 -6.21 0.13
CA LEU A 16 -0.12 -6.68 1.04
C LEU A 16 -0.03 -5.77 2.27
N ILE A 17 -0.49 -4.53 2.08
CA ILE A 17 -0.73 -3.61 3.17
C ILE A 17 -1.99 -4.18 3.81
N LEU A 18 -1.81 -5.07 4.77
CA LEU A 18 -2.84 -5.22 5.77
C LEU A 18 -3.12 -3.79 6.25
N PRO A 19 -4.36 -3.30 6.14
CA PRO A 19 -4.71 -2.10 6.89
C PRO A 19 -4.38 -2.45 8.34
N PHE A 20 -3.42 -1.75 8.93
CA PHE A 20 -3.16 -1.81 10.35
C PHE A 20 -4.47 -1.39 11.02
N LEU A 21 -5.33 -2.35 11.35
CA LEU A 21 -6.41 -2.18 12.31
C LEU A 21 -5.77 -2.11 13.70
N LEU A 22 -4.90 -1.11 13.89
CA LEU A 22 -4.63 -0.55 15.18
C LEU A 22 -5.88 0.27 15.53
N THR A 23 -6.88 -0.40 16.10
CA THR A 23 -7.87 0.30 16.91
C THR A 23 -7.11 0.91 18.06
N GLY A 24 -6.60 2.12 17.82
CA GLY A 24 -6.01 2.96 18.84
C GLY A 24 -7.08 3.21 19.90
N ILE A 25 -6.94 2.62 21.05
CA ILE A 25 -7.55 3.14 22.27
C ILE A 25 -6.82 4.46 22.53
N LEU A 26 -7.35 5.55 21.99
CA LEU A 26 -7.08 6.88 22.47
C LEU A 26 -7.72 6.99 23.86
N LEU A 27 -7.00 6.55 24.88
CA LEU A 27 -7.26 6.98 26.24
C LEU A 27 -6.80 8.45 26.37
N VAL A 28 -7.69 9.37 25.97
CA VAL A 28 -7.61 10.75 26.46
C VAL A 28 -8.12 10.71 27.91
N GLY A 29 -7.26 10.32 28.81
CA GLY A 29 -7.41 10.52 30.25
C GLY A 29 -6.60 11.75 30.65
N CYS A 30 -7.28 12.87 30.92
CA CYS A 30 -6.68 13.93 31.71
C CYS A 30 -6.48 13.45 33.14
N GLY A 31 -5.22 13.23 33.54
CA GLY A 31 -4.86 13.00 34.94
C GLY A 31 -3.47 12.38 35.06
N GLU A 32 -2.55 13.11 35.68
CA GLU A 32 -1.23 12.73 36.21
C GLU A 32 -0.35 11.91 35.26
N ASP A 33 0.94 12.28 35.13
CA ASP A 33 2.00 11.61 34.33
C ASP A 33 2.08 10.10 34.65
N GLU A 34 1.16 9.27 34.14
CA GLU A 34 1.32 7.82 34.14
C GLU A 34 2.37 7.50 33.07
N GLN A 35 3.53 7.09 33.51
CA GLN A 35 4.59 6.60 32.64
C GLN A 35 4.05 5.36 31.92
N LEU A 36 4.03 5.40 30.57
CA LEU A 36 3.60 4.27 29.74
C LEU A 36 4.35 3.00 30.13
N SER A 37 3.66 1.86 30.15
CA SER A 37 4.30 0.57 30.32
C SER A 37 5.30 0.31 29.18
N TYR A 38 6.27 -0.58 29.36
CA TYR A 38 7.21 -0.92 28.29
C TYR A 38 6.50 -1.54 27.07
N MET A 39 5.40 -2.26 27.28
CA MET A 39 4.56 -2.77 26.21
C MET A 39 3.96 -1.62 25.38
N GLU A 40 3.39 -0.61 26.05
CA GLU A 40 2.81 0.56 25.39
C GLU A 40 3.88 1.39 24.66
N GLN A 41 5.05 1.57 25.25
CA GLN A 41 6.19 2.23 24.60
C GLN A 41 6.64 1.45 23.35
N GLY A 42 6.74 0.11 23.44
CA GLY A 42 7.09 -0.74 22.30
C GLY A 42 6.06 -0.66 21.16
N MET A 43 4.77 -0.64 21.50
CA MET A 43 3.72 -0.48 20.50
C MET A 43 3.71 0.93 19.87
N ALA A 44 4.01 1.98 20.64
CA ALA A 44 4.19 3.33 20.12
C ALA A 44 5.39 3.42 19.17
N ALA A 45 6.51 2.79 19.52
CA ALA A 45 7.69 2.71 18.65
C ALA A 45 7.41 1.95 17.33
N ILE A 46 6.58 0.88 17.36
CA ILE A 46 6.11 0.22 16.12
C ILE A 46 5.33 1.22 15.24
N GLN A 47 4.44 2.03 15.84
CA GLN A 47 3.67 3.04 15.11
C GLN A 47 4.56 4.13 14.50
N ALA A 48 5.65 4.48 15.21
CA ALA A 48 6.67 5.39 14.74
C ALA A 48 7.68 4.76 13.76
N LEU A 49 7.51 3.48 13.39
CA LEU A 49 8.42 2.69 12.55
C LEU A 49 9.83 2.51 13.14
N GLU A 50 9.97 2.71 14.44
CA GLU A 50 11.23 2.59 15.24
C GLU A 50 11.37 1.17 15.78
N TYR A 51 11.54 0.20 14.89
CA TYR A 51 11.41 -1.22 15.19
C TYR A 51 12.50 -1.76 16.14
N GLU A 52 13.74 -1.27 16.06
CA GLU A 52 14.79 -1.63 17.00
C GLU A 52 14.49 -1.10 18.42
N GLU A 53 13.95 0.09 18.54
CA GLU A 53 13.50 0.65 19.81
C GLU A 53 12.32 -0.14 20.37
N ALA A 54 11.35 -0.50 19.51
CA ALA A 54 10.24 -1.37 19.89
C ALA A 54 10.74 -2.69 20.50
N LEU A 55 11.71 -3.36 19.87
CA LEU A 55 12.32 -4.58 20.40
C LEU A 55 13.00 -4.38 21.76
N SER A 56 13.64 -3.23 21.97
CA SER A 56 14.24 -2.88 23.27
C SER A 56 13.18 -2.71 24.35
N CYS A 57 12.09 -2.01 24.05
CA CYS A 57 10.95 -1.84 24.97
C CYS A 57 10.31 -3.19 25.31
N PHE A 58 10.06 -4.05 24.31
CA PHE A 58 9.48 -5.37 24.56
C PHE A 58 10.38 -6.28 25.38
N LYS A 59 11.69 -6.14 25.28
CA LYS A 59 12.62 -6.86 26.15
C LYS A 59 12.51 -6.41 27.61
N ASN A 60 12.37 -5.10 27.86
CA ASN A 60 12.14 -4.58 29.20
C ASN A 60 10.77 -5.03 29.75
N ALA A 61 9.73 -5.03 28.91
CA ALA A 61 8.40 -5.55 29.26
C ALA A 61 8.46 -7.04 29.67
N GLN A 62 9.31 -7.83 29.02
CA GLN A 62 9.54 -9.23 29.38
C GLN A 62 10.15 -9.36 30.76
N ASP A 63 11.16 -8.54 31.07
CA ASP A 63 11.83 -8.55 32.38
C ASP A 63 10.87 -8.14 33.53
N GLU A 64 9.85 -7.33 33.23
CA GLU A 64 8.80 -6.94 34.18
C GLU A 64 7.66 -7.96 34.28
N GLY A 65 7.62 -8.97 33.41
CA GLY A 65 6.62 -10.03 33.43
C GLY A 65 5.26 -9.59 32.88
N GLU A 66 5.23 -8.68 31.93
CA GLU A 66 4.01 -8.28 31.24
C GLU A 66 3.41 -9.43 30.39
N ASN A 67 2.22 -9.23 29.81
CA ASN A 67 1.52 -10.29 29.09
C ASN A 67 2.37 -10.91 27.96
N GLU A 68 2.76 -12.16 28.12
CA GLU A 68 3.71 -12.86 27.27
C GLU A 68 3.18 -13.04 25.82
N GLN A 69 1.88 -13.26 25.63
CA GLN A 69 1.28 -13.38 24.31
C GLN A 69 1.36 -12.05 23.53
N LEU A 70 0.97 -10.96 24.18
CA LEU A 70 1.03 -9.63 23.55
C LEU A 70 2.47 -9.20 23.31
N LEU A 71 3.38 -9.56 24.20
CA LEU A 71 4.81 -9.32 24.07
C LEU A 71 5.38 -9.99 22.82
N TYR A 72 5.17 -11.31 22.67
CA TYR A 72 5.68 -12.04 21.51
C TYR A 72 5.00 -11.56 20.22
N ARG A 73 3.72 -11.21 20.26
CA ARG A 73 3.04 -10.56 19.12
C ARG A 73 3.75 -9.25 18.76
N GLY A 74 4.04 -8.38 19.72
CA GLY A 74 4.74 -7.11 19.50
C GLY A 74 6.13 -7.31 18.90
N MET A 75 6.92 -8.26 19.44
CA MET A 75 8.23 -8.63 18.89
C MET A 75 8.11 -9.13 17.45
N GLY A 76 7.12 -9.99 17.17
CA GLY A 76 6.85 -10.47 15.81
C GLY A 76 6.57 -9.33 14.84
N LEU A 77 5.76 -8.35 15.25
CA LEU A 77 5.48 -7.16 14.43
C LEU A 77 6.74 -6.31 14.18
N ALA A 78 7.56 -6.11 15.20
CA ALA A 78 8.82 -5.37 15.05
C ALA A 78 9.77 -6.07 14.07
N TYR A 79 9.90 -7.39 14.16
CA TYR A 79 10.70 -8.17 13.20
C TYR A 79 10.13 -8.16 11.78
N MET A 80 8.80 -8.14 11.63
CA MET A 80 8.17 -7.92 10.30
C MET A 80 8.58 -6.57 9.72
N GLY A 81 8.56 -5.51 10.54
CA GLY A 81 8.98 -4.17 10.12
C GLY A 81 10.46 -4.12 9.70
N LEU A 82 11.31 -4.88 10.37
CA LEU A 82 12.73 -5.06 10.03
C LEU A 82 12.96 -6.01 8.85
N THR A 83 11.90 -6.56 8.23
CA THR A 83 11.97 -7.58 7.17
C THR A 83 12.70 -8.87 7.57
N LYS A 84 12.83 -9.14 8.88
CA LYS A 84 13.41 -10.35 9.45
C LYS A 84 12.31 -11.40 9.65
N TYR A 85 11.83 -11.98 8.56
CA TYR A 85 10.62 -12.81 8.58
C TYR A 85 10.79 -14.13 9.35
N ASP A 86 11.98 -14.73 9.40
CA ASP A 86 12.22 -15.93 10.21
C ASP A 86 12.06 -15.66 11.72
N ASP A 87 12.60 -14.52 12.18
CA ASP A 87 12.43 -14.09 13.57
C ASP A 87 10.96 -13.74 13.85
N ALA A 88 10.30 -13.02 12.93
CA ALA A 88 8.88 -12.69 13.04
C ALA A 88 8.01 -13.94 13.20
N ILE A 89 8.22 -14.96 12.37
CA ILE A 89 7.52 -16.24 12.43
C ILE A 89 7.75 -16.89 13.80
N THR A 90 8.99 -16.95 14.25
CA THR A 90 9.34 -17.55 15.55
C THR A 90 8.56 -16.92 16.70
N TYR A 91 8.51 -15.59 16.77
CA TYR A 91 7.81 -14.89 17.84
C TYR A 91 6.28 -14.97 17.69
N LEU A 92 5.73 -14.91 16.48
CA LEU A 92 4.29 -15.04 16.26
C LEU A 92 3.78 -16.47 16.57
N GLU A 93 4.56 -17.52 16.23
CA GLU A 93 4.25 -18.89 16.63
C GLU A 93 4.31 -19.04 18.16
N ALA A 94 5.31 -18.44 18.82
CA ALA A 94 5.41 -18.42 20.27
C ALA A 94 4.21 -17.73 20.91
N ALA A 95 3.75 -16.60 20.36
CA ALA A 95 2.56 -15.89 20.83
C ALA A 95 1.29 -16.76 20.80
N LEU A 96 1.08 -17.54 19.73
CA LEU A 96 -0.03 -18.49 19.65
C LEU A 96 0.12 -19.64 20.66
N HIS A 97 1.37 -20.07 20.93
CA HIS A 97 1.62 -21.19 21.84
C HIS A 97 1.29 -20.84 23.31
N VAL A 98 1.58 -19.61 23.74
CA VAL A 98 1.33 -19.16 25.11
C VAL A 98 -0.10 -18.68 25.37
N GLY A 99 -0.94 -18.54 24.36
CA GLY A 99 -2.32 -18.04 24.42
C GLY A 99 -3.34 -18.92 25.16
N GLY A 100 -2.92 -19.96 25.85
CA GLY A 100 -3.71 -20.67 26.87
C GLY A 100 -4.82 -21.59 26.34
N GLY A 101 -4.91 -21.88 25.04
CA GLY A 101 -5.77 -22.93 24.46
C GLY A 101 -7.26 -22.55 24.23
N LYS A 102 -7.71 -21.38 24.67
CA LYS A 102 -8.99 -20.80 24.24
C LYS A 102 -8.71 -19.78 23.16
N VAL A 103 -9.35 -19.96 22.00
CA VAL A 103 -9.20 -19.02 20.88
C VAL A 103 -9.86 -17.69 21.21
N GLU A 104 -9.07 -16.63 21.17
CA GLU A 104 -9.48 -15.23 21.40
C GLU A 104 -9.25 -14.37 20.15
N ASP A 105 -9.72 -13.13 20.15
CA ASP A 105 -9.57 -12.23 18.98
C ASP A 105 -8.11 -11.95 18.65
N VAL A 106 -7.25 -11.91 19.65
CA VAL A 106 -5.81 -11.72 19.48
C VAL A 106 -5.16 -12.88 18.69
N ASP A 107 -5.65 -14.11 18.81
CA ASP A 107 -5.12 -15.24 18.06
C ASP A 107 -5.40 -15.12 16.55
N PHE A 108 -6.56 -14.55 16.18
CA PHE A 108 -6.85 -14.27 14.77
C PHE A 108 -5.92 -13.18 14.22
N ASP A 109 -5.70 -12.13 14.98
CA ASP A 109 -4.78 -11.06 14.62
C ASP A 109 -3.35 -11.58 14.45
N ILE A 110 -2.85 -12.39 15.40
CA ILE A 110 -1.54 -13.06 15.29
C ILE A 110 -1.47 -13.95 14.05
N ASN A 111 -2.52 -14.74 13.76
CA ASN A 111 -2.53 -15.61 12.58
C ASN A 111 -2.51 -14.82 11.26
N TYR A 112 -3.11 -13.63 11.20
CA TYR A 112 -3.01 -12.77 10.02
C TYR A 112 -1.56 -12.30 9.79
N TYR A 113 -0.86 -11.87 10.85
CA TYR A 113 0.54 -11.47 10.75
C TYR A 113 1.44 -12.65 10.42
N LEU A 114 1.19 -13.80 11.05
CA LEU A 114 1.94 -15.02 10.80
C LEU A 114 1.80 -15.49 9.34
N ALA A 115 0.58 -15.49 8.80
CA ALA A 115 0.34 -15.81 7.39
C ALA A 115 1.08 -14.84 6.45
N THR A 116 1.08 -13.55 6.79
CA THR A 116 1.84 -12.54 6.04
C THR A 116 3.34 -12.78 6.13
N ALA A 117 3.86 -13.10 7.31
CA ALA A 117 5.28 -13.39 7.52
C ALA A 117 5.71 -14.65 6.74
N TYR A 118 4.91 -15.72 6.78
CA TYR A 118 5.14 -16.92 5.97
C TYR A 118 5.21 -16.58 4.47
N TYR A 119 4.23 -15.84 3.96
CA TYR A 119 4.22 -15.45 2.55
C TYR A 119 5.45 -14.64 2.15
N LYS A 120 5.81 -13.63 2.95
CA LYS A 120 6.99 -12.79 2.70
C LYS A 120 8.30 -13.57 2.80
N ASN A 121 8.32 -14.64 3.59
CA ASN A 121 9.46 -15.56 3.73
C ASN A 121 9.50 -16.67 2.65
N GLY A 122 8.62 -16.61 1.64
CA GLY A 122 8.55 -17.62 0.57
C GLY A 122 7.84 -18.93 0.96
N ARG A 123 7.24 -19.00 2.15
CA ARG A 123 6.51 -20.15 2.68
C ARG A 123 5.02 -20.07 2.35
N ALA A 124 4.70 -20.04 1.04
CA ALA A 124 3.35 -19.80 0.56
C ALA A 124 2.32 -20.82 1.07
N GLN A 125 2.67 -22.10 1.19
CA GLN A 125 1.75 -23.11 1.68
C GLN A 125 1.39 -22.89 3.15
N ASP A 126 2.37 -22.53 4.00
CA ASP A 126 2.12 -22.24 5.41
C ASP A 126 1.21 -21.01 5.57
N ALA A 127 1.34 -20.02 4.69
CA ALA A 127 0.43 -18.86 4.65
C ALA A 127 -1.01 -19.27 4.28
N ILE A 128 -1.18 -20.14 3.27
CA ILE A 128 -2.48 -20.68 2.88
C ILE A 128 -3.11 -21.47 4.04
N ASP A 129 -2.31 -22.26 4.75
CA ASP A 129 -2.77 -23.05 5.89
C ASP A 129 -3.20 -22.15 7.06
N ALA A 130 -2.46 -21.09 7.35
CA ALA A 130 -2.80 -20.11 8.39
C ALA A 130 -4.11 -19.38 8.07
N TYR A 131 -4.31 -18.88 6.84
CA TYR A 131 -5.59 -18.30 6.43
C TYR A 131 -6.72 -19.32 6.46
N SER A 132 -6.46 -20.58 6.11
CA SER A 132 -7.46 -21.65 6.15
C SER A 132 -7.87 -21.96 7.60
N ALA A 133 -6.96 -21.90 8.56
CA ALA A 133 -7.27 -22.03 9.98
C ALA A 133 -8.19 -20.89 10.47
N ILE A 134 -7.93 -19.64 10.04
CA ILE A 134 -8.83 -18.52 10.33
C ILE A 134 -10.24 -18.83 9.79
N LEU A 135 -10.33 -19.24 8.51
CA LEU A 135 -11.62 -19.49 7.85
C LEU A 135 -12.38 -20.69 8.41
N ALA A 136 -11.67 -21.68 8.97
CA ALA A 136 -12.31 -22.81 9.65
C ALA A 136 -13.08 -22.37 10.90
N LEU A 137 -12.61 -21.35 11.58
CA LEU A 137 -13.23 -20.81 12.79
C LEU A 137 -14.15 -19.61 12.51
N ARG A 138 -13.81 -18.82 11.49
CA ARG A 138 -14.55 -17.61 11.05
C ARG A 138 -14.86 -17.69 9.55
N PRO A 139 -15.84 -18.52 9.13
CA PRO A 139 -16.14 -18.76 7.72
C PRO A 139 -16.72 -17.54 6.98
N ARG A 140 -16.97 -16.43 7.66
CA ARG A 140 -17.44 -15.18 7.05
C ARG A 140 -16.37 -14.08 7.03
N GLU A 141 -15.11 -14.44 7.20
CA GLU A 141 -13.98 -13.50 7.24
C GLU A 141 -13.50 -13.18 5.81
N LYS A 142 -14.15 -12.18 5.18
CA LYS A 142 -13.90 -11.83 3.77
C LYS A 142 -12.43 -11.49 3.46
N ASN A 143 -11.73 -10.85 4.43
CA ASN A 143 -10.32 -10.50 4.24
C ASN A 143 -9.42 -11.74 4.19
N ALA A 144 -9.72 -12.79 4.96
CA ALA A 144 -8.95 -14.04 4.93
C ALA A 144 -9.11 -14.76 3.57
N TYR A 145 -10.31 -14.76 3.00
CA TYR A 145 -10.51 -15.26 1.63
C TYR A 145 -9.69 -14.44 0.62
N TYR A 146 -9.79 -13.12 0.66
CA TYR A 146 -9.04 -12.26 -0.27
C TYR A 146 -7.52 -12.52 -0.19
N LEU A 147 -6.96 -12.51 1.02
CA LEU A 147 -5.52 -12.70 1.22
C LEU A 147 -5.06 -14.10 0.83
N ARG A 148 -5.84 -15.15 1.17
CA ARG A 148 -5.55 -16.52 0.73
C ARG A 148 -5.59 -16.64 -0.79
N GLY A 149 -6.56 -16.00 -1.43
CA GLY A 149 -6.66 -15.91 -2.87
C GLY A 149 -5.43 -15.26 -3.51
N CYS A 150 -4.93 -14.16 -2.93
CA CYS A 150 -3.70 -13.51 -3.39
C CYS A 150 -2.47 -14.43 -3.27
N VAL A 151 -2.34 -15.18 -2.16
CA VAL A 151 -1.24 -16.15 -2.00
C VAL A 151 -1.35 -17.27 -3.02
N LYS A 152 -2.54 -17.84 -3.23
CA LYS A 152 -2.78 -18.89 -4.27
C LYS A 152 -2.42 -18.36 -5.66
N LEU A 153 -2.84 -17.12 -5.98
CA LEU A 153 -2.53 -16.51 -7.27
C LEU A 153 -1.02 -16.39 -7.50
N SER A 154 -0.26 -16.07 -6.45
CA SER A 154 1.21 -16.02 -6.51
C SER A 154 1.88 -17.38 -6.73
N GLN A 155 1.13 -18.47 -6.53
CA GLN A 155 1.56 -19.85 -6.76
C GLN A 155 0.98 -20.43 -8.07
N ASP A 156 0.51 -19.58 -8.98
CA ASP A 156 -0.14 -19.95 -10.23
C ASP A 156 -1.45 -20.77 -10.05
N ASP A 157 -2.01 -20.83 -8.83
CA ASP A 157 -3.32 -21.43 -8.55
C ASP A 157 -4.45 -20.42 -8.80
N PHE A 158 -4.71 -20.16 -10.09
CA PHE A 158 -5.76 -19.23 -10.49
C PHE A 158 -7.16 -19.71 -10.07
N GLU A 159 -7.48 -21.00 -10.23
CA GLU A 159 -8.80 -21.54 -9.92
C GLU A 159 -9.09 -21.46 -8.41
N GLY A 160 -8.12 -21.80 -7.59
CA GLY A 160 -8.22 -21.66 -6.14
C GLY A 160 -8.32 -20.20 -5.69
N ALA A 161 -7.60 -19.29 -6.33
CA ALA A 161 -7.68 -17.86 -6.08
C ALA A 161 -9.06 -17.30 -6.46
N GLN A 162 -9.57 -17.65 -7.65
CA GLN A 162 -10.89 -17.22 -8.12
C GLN A 162 -12.02 -17.70 -7.20
N THR A 163 -11.91 -18.90 -6.66
CA THR A 163 -12.86 -19.42 -5.66
C THR A 163 -12.87 -18.54 -4.41
N ASP A 164 -11.70 -18.25 -3.87
CA ASP A 164 -11.56 -17.41 -2.67
C ASP A 164 -12.03 -15.96 -2.91
N PHE A 165 -11.71 -15.35 -4.04
CA PHE A 165 -12.18 -14.01 -4.40
C PHE A 165 -13.70 -13.96 -4.56
N THR A 166 -14.30 -15.00 -5.12
CA THR A 166 -15.76 -15.10 -5.26
C THR A 166 -16.44 -15.19 -3.90
N GLU A 167 -15.91 -15.96 -2.96
CA GLU A 167 -16.42 -16.04 -1.59
C GLU A 167 -16.28 -14.68 -0.88
N ALA A 168 -15.12 -14.01 -1.01
CA ALA A 168 -14.91 -12.69 -0.42
C ALA A 168 -15.97 -11.67 -0.87
N VAL A 169 -16.25 -11.61 -2.18
CA VAL A 169 -17.27 -10.70 -2.75
C VAL A 169 -18.69 -11.12 -2.38
N THR A 170 -18.96 -12.43 -2.30
CA THR A 170 -20.29 -12.95 -1.92
C THR A 170 -20.65 -12.55 -0.49
N LEU A 171 -19.68 -12.47 0.41
CA LEU A 171 -19.85 -12.05 1.80
C LEU A 171 -20.20 -10.56 1.95
N ASP A 172 -19.73 -9.72 1.03
CA ASP A 172 -20.03 -8.28 1.00
C ASP A 172 -20.00 -7.75 -0.43
N LYS A 173 -21.18 -7.73 -1.05
CA LYS A 173 -21.37 -7.28 -2.43
C LYS A 173 -21.32 -5.76 -2.61
N THR A 174 -21.09 -5.02 -1.54
CA THR A 174 -20.99 -3.55 -1.55
C THR A 174 -19.59 -3.04 -1.20
N ASP A 175 -18.64 -3.95 -0.95
CA ASP A 175 -17.23 -3.60 -0.76
C ASP A 175 -16.55 -3.41 -2.14
N TYR A 176 -16.77 -2.23 -2.73
CA TYR A 176 -16.18 -1.88 -4.02
C TYR A 176 -14.65 -1.75 -3.94
N ASP A 177 -14.10 -1.40 -2.78
CA ASP A 177 -12.65 -1.38 -2.55
C ASP A 177 -12.05 -2.78 -2.69
N GLN A 178 -12.72 -3.79 -2.14
CA GLN A 178 -12.28 -5.17 -2.27
C GLN A 178 -12.38 -5.67 -3.71
N MET A 179 -13.45 -5.34 -4.43
CA MET A 179 -13.60 -5.71 -5.84
C MET A 179 -12.51 -5.09 -6.73
N ILE A 180 -12.19 -3.82 -6.48
CA ILE A 180 -11.09 -3.13 -7.17
C ILE A 180 -9.74 -3.79 -6.84
N ARG A 181 -9.49 -4.12 -5.56
CA ARG A 181 -8.26 -4.83 -5.17
C ARG A 181 -8.14 -6.21 -5.81
N ILE A 182 -9.26 -6.94 -5.93
CA ILE A 182 -9.29 -8.24 -6.64
C ILE A 182 -8.97 -8.03 -8.13
N TYR A 183 -9.58 -7.03 -8.77
CA TYR A 183 -9.26 -6.68 -10.16
C TYR A 183 -7.76 -6.40 -10.33
N MET A 184 -7.20 -5.54 -9.48
CA MET A 184 -5.77 -5.17 -9.53
C MET A 184 -4.86 -6.39 -9.34
N ALA A 185 -5.17 -7.26 -8.37
CA ALA A 185 -4.41 -8.48 -8.14
C ALA A 185 -4.45 -9.41 -9.38
N LEU A 186 -5.62 -9.62 -9.96
CA LEU A 186 -5.78 -10.44 -11.15
C LEU A 186 -5.09 -9.83 -12.38
N GLU A 187 -5.16 -8.50 -12.57
CA GLU A 187 -4.48 -7.80 -13.66
C GLU A 187 -2.95 -7.92 -13.54
N GLU A 188 -2.38 -7.82 -12.34
CA GLU A 188 -0.94 -7.98 -12.09
C GLU A 188 -0.42 -9.34 -12.54
N TYR A 189 -1.20 -10.40 -12.32
CA TYR A 189 -0.85 -11.76 -12.74
C TYR A 189 -1.32 -12.11 -14.16
N GLY A 190 -1.80 -11.13 -14.94
CA GLY A 190 -2.19 -11.32 -16.34
C GLY A 190 -3.61 -11.82 -16.56
N TYR A 191 -4.42 -11.91 -15.52
CA TYR A 191 -5.83 -12.36 -15.58
C TYR A 191 -6.82 -11.17 -15.61
N LYS A 192 -6.48 -10.11 -16.36
CA LYS A 192 -7.27 -8.88 -16.45
C LYS A 192 -8.74 -9.13 -16.75
N ASP A 193 -9.05 -10.00 -17.72
CA ASP A 193 -10.43 -10.27 -18.13
C ASP A 193 -11.24 -10.93 -16.99
N ALA A 194 -10.63 -11.80 -16.21
CA ALA A 194 -11.26 -12.37 -15.03
C ALA A 194 -11.50 -11.33 -13.94
N GLY A 195 -10.57 -10.41 -13.74
CA GLY A 195 -10.73 -9.28 -12.81
C GLY A 195 -11.85 -8.34 -13.23
N MET A 196 -11.98 -8.08 -14.54
CA MET A 196 -13.03 -7.22 -15.10
C MET A 196 -14.44 -7.70 -14.75
N VAL A 197 -14.64 -9.01 -14.63
CA VAL A 197 -15.96 -9.59 -14.28
C VAL A 197 -16.43 -9.10 -12.90
N TYR A 198 -15.54 -8.94 -11.92
CA TYR A 198 -15.91 -8.44 -10.59
C TYR A 198 -16.41 -7.00 -10.65
N LEU A 199 -15.76 -6.14 -11.45
CA LEU A 199 -16.17 -4.74 -11.63
C LEU A 199 -17.49 -4.64 -12.40
N GLN A 200 -17.70 -5.45 -13.44
CA GLN A 200 -18.95 -5.51 -14.18
C GLN A 200 -20.12 -5.96 -13.30
N ASN A 201 -19.92 -7.00 -12.47
CA ASN A 201 -20.94 -7.47 -11.56
C ASN A 201 -21.31 -6.42 -10.50
N ALA A 202 -20.33 -5.64 -10.01
CA ALA A 202 -20.60 -4.53 -9.12
C ALA A 202 -21.59 -3.55 -9.71
N LEU A 203 -21.40 -3.16 -10.98
CA LEU A 203 -22.31 -2.24 -11.68
C LEU A 203 -23.70 -2.83 -11.92
N MET A 204 -23.78 -4.12 -12.30
CA MET A 204 -25.06 -4.77 -12.63
C MET A 204 -25.95 -4.99 -11.38
N GLU A 205 -25.36 -5.40 -10.26
CA GLU A 205 -26.11 -5.76 -9.05
C GLU A 205 -26.60 -4.53 -8.25
N ASN A 206 -25.91 -3.39 -8.32
CA ASN A 206 -26.10 -2.27 -7.40
C ASN A 206 -26.23 -0.88 -8.07
N GLU A 207 -26.44 -0.79 -9.37
CA GLU A 207 -26.39 0.47 -10.17
C GLU A 207 -27.06 1.67 -9.50
N LYS A 208 -28.17 1.47 -8.79
CA LYS A 208 -28.95 2.56 -8.16
C LYS A 208 -28.45 2.98 -6.76
N SER A 209 -27.56 2.20 -6.16
CA SER A 209 -27.08 2.43 -4.80
C SER A 209 -25.59 2.75 -4.70
N ILE A 210 -24.87 2.67 -5.84
CA ILE A 210 -23.45 2.99 -5.90
C ILE A 210 -23.26 4.50 -5.83
N SER A 211 -22.31 4.95 -5.01
CA SER A 211 -21.96 6.37 -4.94
C SER A 211 -21.30 6.86 -6.23
N ASP A 212 -21.42 8.16 -6.52
CA ASP A 212 -20.70 8.75 -7.69
C ASP A 212 -19.18 8.51 -7.58
N TYR A 213 -18.64 8.44 -6.36
CA TYR A 213 -17.23 8.13 -6.13
C TYR A 213 -16.88 6.70 -6.56
N ASP A 214 -17.63 5.71 -6.11
CA ASP A 214 -17.37 4.31 -6.45
C ASP A 214 -17.66 4.03 -7.93
N MET A 215 -18.73 4.61 -8.50
CA MET A 215 -18.98 4.55 -9.93
C MET A 215 -17.82 5.09 -10.74
N GLY A 216 -17.29 6.25 -10.34
CA GLY A 216 -16.14 6.86 -11.00
C GLY A 216 -14.89 5.99 -10.95
N ARG A 217 -14.59 5.41 -9.80
CA ARG A 217 -13.44 4.51 -9.60
C ARG A 217 -13.58 3.23 -10.41
N ILE A 218 -14.75 2.58 -10.35
CA ILE A 218 -15.01 1.36 -11.13
C ILE A 218 -14.85 1.64 -12.61
N CYS A 219 -15.47 2.71 -13.13
CA CYS A 219 -15.32 3.11 -14.54
C CYS A 219 -13.84 3.38 -14.89
N TYR A 220 -13.08 4.03 -14.01
CA TYR A 220 -11.64 4.27 -14.20
C TYR A 220 -10.87 2.96 -14.39
N TYR A 221 -11.04 1.99 -13.49
CA TYR A 221 -10.36 0.69 -13.60
C TYR A 221 -10.85 -0.15 -14.77
N MET A 222 -12.08 0.05 -15.22
CA MET A 222 -12.59 -0.57 -16.46
C MET A 222 -12.05 0.09 -17.73
N GLY A 223 -11.35 1.23 -17.63
CA GLY A 223 -10.88 2.00 -18.78
C GLY A 223 -11.93 2.88 -19.42
N ASP A 224 -13.12 2.99 -18.83
CA ASP A 224 -14.19 3.89 -19.27
C ASP A 224 -14.01 5.28 -18.66
N TYR A 225 -12.98 5.97 -19.12
CA TYR A 225 -12.55 7.25 -18.56
C TYR A 225 -13.58 8.38 -18.78
N GLU A 226 -14.40 8.30 -19.83
CA GLU A 226 -15.46 9.28 -20.06
C GLU A 226 -16.56 9.19 -18.99
N ASN A 227 -17.02 7.99 -18.65
CA ASN A 227 -17.96 7.80 -17.58
C ASN A 227 -17.31 8.04 -16.20
N ALA A 228 -16.08 7.64 -16.00
CA ALA A 228 -15.32 7.97 -14.77
C ALA A 228 -15.32 9.50 -14.54
N ARG A 229 -14.97 10.28 -15.55
CA ARG A 229 -15.02 11.75 -15.50
C ARG A 229 -16.42 12.26 -15.15
N ASN A 230 -17.46 11.74 -15.81
CA ASN A 230 -18.85 12.20 -15.60
C ASN A 230 -19.33 11.98 -14.16
N TYR A 231 -18.90 10.91 -13.50
CA TYR A 231 -19.23 10.66 -12.10
C TYR A 231 -18.36 11.49 -11.16
N LEU A 232 -17.05 11.50 -11.35
CA LEU A 232 -16.09 12.14 -10.43
C LEU A 232 -16.18 13.67 -10.43
N THR A 233 -16.58 14.31 -11.56
CA THR A 233 -16.79 15.77 -11.62
C THR A 233 -17.93 16.27 -10.75
N LYS A 234 -18.83 15.40 -10.28
CA LYS A 234 -19.89 15.77 -9.33
C LYS A 234 -19.39 15.93 -7.91
N LEU A 235 -18.16 15.50 -7.62
CA LEU A 235 -17.58 15.45 -6.29
C LEU A 235 -16.79 16.73 -5.98
N LYS A 236 -16.52 16.92 -4.68
CA LYS A 236 -15.81 18.09 -4.16
C LYS A 236 -14.31 17.85 -4.12
N THR A 237 -13.65 17.94 -5.27
CA THR A 237 -12.23 17.57 -5.44
C THR A 237 -11.24 18.43 -4.67
N THR A 238 -11.63 19.63 -4.24
CA THR A 238 -10.73 20.51 -3.46
C THR A 238 -10.54 20.08 -2.01
N THR A 239 -11.41 19.20 -1.48
CA THR A 239 -11.37 18.78 -0.07
C THR A 239 -11.48 17.25 0.10
N ASP A 240 -11.84 16.53 -0.96
CA ASP A 240 -11.91 15.09 -0.96
C ASP A 240 -10.69 14.51 -1.70
N TYR A 241 -9.79 13.89 -0.94
CA TYR A 241 -8.57 13.30 -1.47
C TYR A 241 -8.82 12.26 -2.57
N GLY A 242 -9.75 11.34 -2.32
CA GLY A 242 -10.05 10.28 -3.27
C GLY A 242 -10.65 10.82 -4.56
N ALA A 243 -11.56 11.80 -4.46
CA ALA A 243 -12.15 12.45 -5.61
C ALA A 243 -11.09 13.21 -6.44
N ALA A 244 -10.20 13.95 -5.79
CA ALA A 244 -9.10 14.66 -6.46
C ALA A 244 -8.17 13.67 -7.18
N LEU A 245 -7.76 12.59 -6.49
CA LEU A 245 -6.84 11.60 -7.02
C LEU A 245 -7.43 10.90 -8.26
N TYR A 246 -8.64 10.38 -8.15
CA TYR A 246 -9.23 9.62 -9.26
C TYR A 246 -9.70 10.51 -10.42
N LEU A 247 -10.17 11.73 -10.17
CA LEU A 247 -10.50 12.65 -11.25
C LEU A 247 -9.24 13.10 -11.98
N GLY A 248 -8.17 13.44 -11.25
CA GLY A 248 -6.89 13.78 -11.86
C GLY A 248 -6.35 12.66 -12.73
N ARG A 249 -6.27 11.44 -12.19
CA ARG A 249 -5.86 10.23 -12.93
C ARG A 249 -6.75 9.96 -14.16
N THR A 250 -8.03 10.27 -14.06
CA THR A 250 -8.97 10.13 -15.19
C THR A 250 -8.60 11.10 -16.31
N TYR A 251 -8.29 12.36 -15.99
CA TYR A 251 -7.84 13.33 -16.99
C TYR A 251 -6.46 12.98 -17.55
N GLU A 252 -5.54 12.45 -16.75
CA GLU A 252 -4.27 11.92 -17.24
C GLU A 252 -4.48 10.81 -18.28
N ALA A 253 -5.39 9.86 -17.99
CA ALA A 253 -5.73 8.77 -18.91
C ALA A 253 -6.39 9.24 -20.20
N LEU A 254 -7.14 10.35 -20.14
CA LEU A 254 -7.71 11.06 -21.31
C LEU A 254 -6.67 11.92 -22.05
N GLY A 255 -5.44 12.06 -21.51
CA GLY A 255 -4.36 12.87 -22.07
C GLY A 255 -4.46 14.36 -21.76
N ASP A 256 -5.37 14.77 -20.90
CA ASP A 256 -5.56 16.17 -20.50
C ASP A 256 -4.78 16.50 -19.21
N TYR A 257 -3.47 16.60 -19.36
CA TYR A 257 -2.55 16.85 -18.24
C TYR A 257 -2.73 18.25 -17.62
N ASN A 258 -3.29 19.21 -18.36
CA ASN A 258 -3.58 20.56 -17.82
C ASN A 258 -4.68 20.46 -16.75
N TYR A 259 -5.82 19.86 -17.08
CA TYR A 259 -6.91 19.70 -16.11
C TYR A 259 -6.49 18.80 -14.93
N ALA A 260 -5.75 17.72 -15.19
CA ALA A 260 -5.21 16.87 -14.11
C ALA A 260 -4.35 17.71 -13.15
N SER A 261 -3.41 18.49 -13.68
CA SER A 261 -2.54 19.36 -12.89
C SER A 261 -3.33 20.39 -12.07
N ASP A 262 -4.36 21.01 -12.65
CA ASP A 262 -5.20 21.98 -11.95
C ASP A 262 -5.99 21.35 -10.79
N ILE A 263 -6.49 20.13 -10.96
CA ILE A 263 -7.19 19.39 -9.90
C ILE A 263 -6.26 19.07 -8.74
N TYR A 264 -5.07 18.54 -9.03
CA TYR A 264 -4.10 18.21 -7.99
C TYR A 264 -3.60 19.47 -7.28
N ALA A 265 -3.33 20.56 -8.01
CA ALA A 265 -2.91 21.82 -7.43
C ALA A 265 -4.00 22.41 -6.52
N ALA A 266 -5.26 22.43 -6.96
CA ALA A 266 -6.38 22.94 -6.16
C ALA A 266 -6.62 22.13 -4.88
N TYR A 267 -6.36 20.79 -4.89
CA TYR A 267 -6.39 20.00 -3.67
C TYR A 267 -5.21 20.33 -2.76
N ALA A 268 -3.99 20.40 -3.30
CA ALA A 268 -2.76 20.68 -2.56
C ALA A 268 -2.77 22.05 -1.87
N GLU A 269 -3.50 23.04 -2.39
CA GLU A 269 -3.70 24.34 -1.73
C GLU A 269 -4.50 24.22 -0.42
N ASN A 270 -5.38 23.22 -0.30
CA ASN A 270 -6.24 23.02 0.87
C ASN A 270 -5.70 21.98 1.85
N ASP A 271 -5.01 20.95 1.35
CA ASP A 271 -4.41 19.89 2.16
C ASP A 271 -2.99 19.58 1.66
N GLN A 272 -2.00 20.00 2.42
CA GLN A 272 -0.59 19.84 2.10
C GLN A 272 -0.01 18.50 2.60
N GLY A 273 -0.80 17.66 3.25
CA GLY A 273 -0.35 16.42 3.88
C GLY A 273 -0.34 15.18 2.95
N LYS A 274 -0.64 15.31 1.65
CA LYS A 274 -0.78 14.17 0.73
C LYS A 274 0.33 14.13 -0.32
N ALA A 275 1.43 13.44 0.01
CA ALA A 275 2.58 13.29 -0.88
C ALA A 275 2.22 12.71 -2.26
N GLU A 276 1.23 11.80 -2.32
CA GLU A 276 0.78 11.21 -3.58
C GLU A 276 0.19 12.26 -4.53
N ILE A 277 -0.58 13.24 -4.04
CA ILE A 277 -1.11 14.34 -4.86
C ILE A 277 0.02 15.17 -5.45
N TYR A 278 1.00 15.55 -4.63
CA TYR A 278 2.16 16.30 -5.11
C TYR A 278 3.00 15.50 -6.11
N ASN A 279 3.13 14.18 -5.91
CA ASN A 279 3.80 13.32 -6.87
C ASN A 279 3.08 13.31 -8.22
N GLN A 280 1.75 13.13 -8.23
CA GLN A 280 0.97 13.15 -9.47
C GLN A 280 1.00 14.54 -10.14
N LEU A 281 0.94 15.62 -9.35
CA LEU A 281 1.12 16.98 -9.85
C LEU A 281 2.47 17.15 -10.55
N GLY A 282 3.55 16.66 -9.95
CA GLY A 282 4.89 16.68 -10.54
C GLY A 282 4.95 15.89 -11.85
N LEU A 283 4.38 14.68 -11.87
CA LEU A 283 4.34 13.85 -13.08
C LEU A 283 3.54 14.49 -14.22
N CYS A 284 2.40 15.13 -13.94
CA CYS A 284 1.63 15.89 -14.93
C CYS A 284 2.45 17.05 -15.49
N ARG A 285 3.12 17.81 -14.61
CA ARG A 285 3.98 18.94 -15.01
C ARG A 285 5.17 18.49 -15.87
N MET A 286 5.76 17.31 -15.59
CA MET A 286 6.75 16.70 -16.46
C MET A 286 6.19 16.40 -17.86
N LYS A 287 4.96 15.85 -17.95
CA LYS A 287 4.31 15.60 -19.24
C LYS A 287 4.00 16.87 -20.03
N MET A 288 3.84 17.99 -19.33
CA MET A 288 3.66 19.34 -19.91
C MET A 288 5.00 20.05 -20.18
N GLU A 289 6.13 19.38 -19.96
CA GLU A 289 7.50 19.94 -20.06
C GLU A 289 7.76 21.13 -19.10
N ALA A 290 6.94 21.27 -18.06
CA ALA A 290 7.08 22.30 -17.02
C ALA A 290 7.98 21.78 -15.88
N TYR A 291 9.24 21.52 -16.20
CA TYR A 291 10.17 20.75 -15.35
C TYR A 291 10.47 21.45 -14.01
N GLU A 292 10.65 22.76 -14.00
CA GLU A 292 10.88 23.51 -12.78
C GLU A 292 9.70 23.37 -11.80
N LEU A 293 8.47 23.49 -12.33
CA LEU A 293 7.27 23.30 -11.51
C LEU A 293 7.10 21.84 -11.05
N ALA A 294 7.56 20.87 -11.86
CA ALA A 294 7.58 19.47 -11.46
C ALA A 294 8.52 19.23 -10.28
N LEU A 295 9.73 19.81 -10.32
CA LEU A 295 10.69 19.76 -9.20
C LEU A 295 10.11 20.36 -7.93
N GLU A 296 9.44 21.51 -8.00
CA GLU A 296 8.76 22.12 -6.87
C GLU A 296 7.74 21.16 -6.23
N ALA A 297 6.95 20.46 -7.05
CA ALA A 297 5.96 19.52 -6.56
C ALA A 297 6.62 18.30 -5.90
N PHE A 298 7.64 17.70 -6.50
CA PHE A 298 8.36 16.57 -5.89
C PHE A 298 9.05 16.96 -4.59
N GLN A 299 9.65 18.15 -4.53
CA GLN A 299 10.26 18.67 -3.30
C GLN A 299 9.22 18.92 -2.21
N ALA A 300 8.03 19.48 -2.55
CA ALA A 300 6.94 19.61 -1.60
C ALA A 300 6.51 18.25 -1.04
N ALA A 301 6.40 17.22 -1.88
CA ALA A 301 6.10 15.86 -1.45
C ALA A 301 7.18 15.26 -0.52
N MET A 302 8.47 15.49 -0.83
CA MET A 302 9.59 15.01 0.00
C MET A 302 9.66 15.68 1.37
N ASN A 303 9.14 16.92 1.50
CA ASN A 303 9.09 17.64 2.77
C ASN A 303 7.94 17.18 3.69
N ILE A 304 7.03 16.35 3.21
CA ILE A 304 5.99 15.75 4.05
C ILE A 304 6.63 14.64 4.89
N GLU A 305 6.51 14.75 6.19
CA GLU A 305 6.98 13.75 7.14
C GLU A 305 6.26 12.41 6.90
N ASP A 306 6.99 11.32 6.98
CA ASP A 306 6.48 9.94 6.78
C ASP A 306 5.67 9.74 5.48
N ASN A 307 6.08 10.41 4.40
CA ASN A 307 5.36 10.38 3.13
C ASN A 307 5.27 9.00 2.45
N GLY A 308 6.05 8.01 2.88
CA GLY A 308 6.07 6.64 2.35
C GLY A 308 6.54 6.52 0.89
N MET A 309 6.91 7.63 0.23
CA MET A 309 7.24 7.69 -1.20
C MET A 309 8.65 8.23 -1.48
N MET A 310 9.48 8.39 -0.47
CA MET A 310 10.79 9.07 -0.59
C MET A 310 11.66 8.48 -1.72
N GLN A 311 11.68 7.17 -1.88
CA GLN A 311 12.41 6.50 -2.97
C GLN A 311 11.90 6.95 -4.34
N THR A 312 10.60 6.88 -4.56
CA THR A 312 9.94 7.27 -5.83
C THR A 312 10.16 8.76 -6.12
N LEU A 313 9.99 9.62 -5.11
CA LEU A 313 10.12 11.06 -5.27
C LEU A 313 11.54 11.47 -5.65
N LYS A 314 12.55 10.93 -4.97
CA LYS A 314 13.97 11.16 -5.32
C LYS A 314 14.30 10.68 -6.73
N PHE A 315 13.75 9.54 -7.14
CA PHE A 315 13.96 9.04 -8.49
C PHE A 315 13.28 9.95 -9.53
N ASN A 316 12.05 10.41 -9.30
CA ASN A 316 11.35 11.34 -10.16
C ASN A 316 12.08 12.69 -10.29
N GLU A 317 12.65 13.20 -9.19
CA GLU A 317 13.51 14.40 -9.22
C GLU A 317 14.71 14.22 -10.16
N ILE A 318 15.42 13.09 -10.04
CA ILE A 318 16.57 12.76 -10.91
C ILE A 318 16.15 12.72 -12.37
N VAL A 319 15.09 11.97 -12.69
CA VAL A 319 14.55 11.85 -14.05
C VAL A 319 14.14 13.22 -14.60
N THR A 320 13.63 14.12 -13.76
CA THR A 320 13.29 15.49 -14.20
C THR A 320 14.53 16.26 -14.63
N TYR A 321 15.63 16.20 -13.88
CA TYR A 321 16.91 16.81 -14.30
C TYR A 321 17.45 16.20 -15.59
N GLU A 322 17.25 14.91 -15.84
CA GLU A 322 17.61 14.28 -17.12
C GLU A 322 16.81 14.88 -18.29
N TYR A 323 15.51 15.08 -18.14
CA TYR A 323 14.68 15.75 -19.15
C TYR A 323 15.12 17.21 -19.38
N MET A 324 15.55 17.91 -18.34
CA MET A 324 16.15 19.24 -18.45
C MET A 324 17.55 19.21 -19.10
N ARG A 325 18.12 18.03 -19.34
CA ARG A 325 19.49 17.78 -19.81
C ARG A 325 20.59 18.26 -18.84
N ASP A 326 20.23 18.45 -17.57
CA ASP A 326 21.21 18.69 -16.52
C ASP A 326 21.74 17.35 -15.96
N TYR A 327 22.46 16.65 -16.81
CA TYR A 327 23.05 15.35 -16.47
C TYR A 327 24.03 15.42 -15.31
N LYS A 328 24.65 16.56 -15.08
CA LYS A 328 25.59 16.74 -13.97
C LYS A 328 24.85 16.68 -12.63
N THR A 329 23.73 17.40 -12.49
CA THR A 329 22.90 17.38 -11.29
C THR A 329 22.25 16.01 -11.14
N ALA A 330 21.70 15.43 -12.22
CA ALA A 330 21.11 14.09 -12.19
C ALA A 330 22.11 13.03 -11.70
N ALA A 331 23.35 13.02 -12.19
CA ALA A 331 24.39 12.08 -11.76
C ALA A 331 24.75 12.26 -10.26
N ALA A 332 24.85 13.50 -9.78
CA ALA A 332 25.14 13.78 -8.37
C ALA A 332 24.01 13.27 -7.44
N LEU A 333 22.76 13.52 -7.82
CA LEU A 333 21.57 13.03 -7.08
C LEU A 333 21.48 11.50 -7.14
N MET A 334 21.73 10.88 -8.31
CA MET A 334 21.73 9.42 -8.47
C MET A 334 22.80 8.76 -7.60
N SER A 335 23.99 9.35 -7.49
CA SER A 335 25.02 8.87 -6.57
C SER A 335 24.56 8.90 -5.11
N SER A 336 23.81 9.94 -4.70
CA SER A 336 23.24 10.04 -3.35
C SER A 336 22.09 9.03 -3.15
N TYR A 337 21.23 8.87 -4.16
CA TYR A 337 20.13 7.90 -4.17
C TYR A 337 20.65 6.48 -3.95
N LEU A 338 21.67 6.06 -4.70
CA LEU A 338 22.24 4.70 -4.59
C LEU A 338 22.93 4.42 -3.25
N ARG A 339 23.32 5.44 -2.48
CA ARG A 339 23.77 5.24 -1.09
C ARG A 339 22.62 4.86 -0.15
N SER A 340 21.42 5.37 -0.41
CA SER A 340 20.23 5.06 0.38
C SER A 340 19.53 3.78 -0.10
N TYR A 341 19.64 3.47 -1.40
CA TYR A 341 18.97 2.35 -2.06
C TYR A 341 19.96 1.53 -2.89
N PRO A 342 20.93 0.84 -2.24
CA PRO A 342 22.05 0.19 -2.93
C PRO A 342 21.65 -1.01 -3.79
N ASP A 343 20.45 -1.55 -3.58
CA ASP A 343 19.96 -2.75 -4.30
C ASP A 343 19.09 -2.40 -5.52
N ASP A 344 18.92 -1.11 -5.85
CA ASP A 344 18.17 -0.68 -7.03
C ASP A 344 19.00 -0.86 -8.32
N GLU A 345 18.84 -2.01 -8.95
CA GLU A 345 19.55 -2.39 -10.17
C GLU A 345 19.18 -1.51 -11.38
N ALA A 346 17.98 -0.91 -11.39
CA ALA A 346 17.58 0.01 -12.46
C ALA A 346 18.35 1.34 -12.30
N ALA A 347 18.42 1.86 -11.08
CA ALA A 347 19.15 3.07 -10.76
C ALA A 347 20.67 2.91 -11.00
N LYS A 348 21.25 1.73 -10.72
CA LYS A 348 22.68 1.47 -11.06
C LYS A 348 22.95 1.61 -12.55
N ARG A 349 22.11 1.00 -13.39
CA ARG A 349 22.26 1.10 -14.86
C ARG A 349 22.09 2.54 -15.35
N GLU A 350 21.14 3.28 -14.79
CA GLU A 350 20.93 4.68 -15.15
C GLU A 350 22.12 5.56 -14.71
N TYR A 351 22.71 5.28 -13.54
CA TYR A 351 23.90 5.97 -13.07
C TYR A 351 25.11 5.77 -14.00
N GLU A 352 25.33 4.54 -14.47
CA GLU A 352 26.38 4.24 -15.46
C GLU A 352 26.18 5.07 -16.74
N PHE A 353 24.94 5.20 -17.20
CA PHE A 353 24.61 6.05 -18.35
C PHE A 353 24.91 7.52 -18.07
N LEU A 354 24.51 8.05 -16.92
CA LEU A 354 24.72 9.45 -16.53
C LEU A 354 26.21 9.80 -16.42
N GLN A 355 27.07 8.88 -15.99
CA GLN A 355 28.52 9.10 -15.92
C GLN A 355 29.18 9.28 -17.29
N THR A 356 28.50 8.94 -18.37
CA THR A 356 29.05 9.09 -19.75
C THR A 356 28.63 10.42 -20.41
N ARG A 357 27.86 11.26 -19.73
CA ARG A 357 27.31 12.54 -20.25
C ARG A 357 27.98 13.71 -19.55
#